data_d8cd7559c074111850e599ee1f607dff
#
_entry.id   d8cd7559c074111850e599ee1f607dff
#
_cell.length_a   1.000
_cell.length_b   1.000
_cell.length_c   1.000
_cell.angle_alpha   90.00
_cell.angle_beta   90.00
_cell.angle_gamma   90.00
#
_symmetry.space_group_name_H-M   'P 1'
#
loop_
_entity.id
_entity.type
_entity.pdbx_description
1 polymer ?
#
loop_
_entity_poly.entity_id
_entity_poly.type
_entity_poly.pdbx_seq_one_letter_code
_entity_poly.pdbx_strand_id
1 'polypeptide(L)'
;MREVTFIANLLIILHIFSYTHDVFAWNDKVTHADMSEYAAQNSVLDKSKGDYLSNLGFIGGLDETFKWSSEKTVKKWLREGAILEDSGNYWEAVVNGARYNNHFHDPLKAWSSAVLNDLVPFSTESAIIWVQDGNYQSSFPEGDWSWTKVREYYYIALTGRDLTGTVVALAKEDRDGYFAQTFRGLGHQMHLIEDI
;
A
#
# COMPACT_ATOMS: atom_id res chain seq x y z
N MET A 1 7.85 25.26 50.84
CA MET A 1 8.87 24.43 50.20
C MET A 1 8.32 23.20 49.46
N ARG A 2 7.38 22.41 50.05
CA ARG A 2 6.82 21.21 49.37
C ARG A 2 6.05 21.51 48.05
N GLU A 3 5.31 22.59 47.96
CA GLU A 3 4.53 22.96 46.77
C GLU A 3 5.42 23.37 45.58
N VAL A 4 6.48 24.10 45.88
CA VAL A 4 7.44 24.54 44.85
C VAL A 4 8.15 23.33 44.20
N THR A 5 8.49 22.33 45.03
CA THR A 5 9.12 21.09 44.58
C THR A 5 8.16 20.27 43.69
N PHE A 6 6.86 20.23 44.05
CA PHE A 6 5.84 19.53 43.26
C PHE A 6 5.63 20.15 41.89
N ILE A 7 5.53 21.49 41.83
CA ILE A 7 5.39 22.22 40.54
C ILE A 7 6.63 22.04 39.69
N ALA A 8 7.84 22.11 40.25
CA ALA A 8 9.07 21.89 39.54
C ALA A 8 9.15 20.49 38.95
N ASN A 9 8.79 19.45 39.69
CA ASN A 9 8.75 18.07 39.20
C ASN A 9 7.69 17.86 38.11
N LEU A 10 6.52 18.48 38.24
CA LEU A 10 5.46 18.42 37.22
C LEU A 10 5.90 19.10 35.92
N LEU A 11 6.60 20.24 35.98
CA LEU A 11 7.14 20.94 34.83
C LEU A 11 8.26 20.13 34.14
N ILE A 12 9.10 19.43 34.94
CA ILE A 12 10.12 18.54 34.36
C ILE A 12 9.50 17.35 33.67
N ILE A 13 8.47 16.75 34.23
CA ILE A 13 7.73 15.65 33.62
C ILE A 13 7.05 16.11 32.34
N LEU A 14 6.35 17.25 32.36
CA LEU A 14 5.76 17.83 31.15
C LEU A 14 6.83 18.16 30.10
N HIS A 15 7.99 18.63 30.52
CA HIS A 15 9.10 18.95 29.60
C HIS A 15 9.68 17.69 28.97
N ILE A 16 9.83 16.61 29.74
CA ILE A 16 10.27 15.31 29.22
C ILE A 16 9.27 14.76 28.20
N PHE A 17 7.96 14.88 28.45
CA PHE A 17 6.93 14.49 27.48
C PHE A 17 6.84 15.43 26.26
N SER A 18 7.27 16.69 26.37
CA SER A 18 7.32 17.63 25.25
C SER A 18 8.56 17.44 24.37
N TYR A 19 9.60 16.77 24.87
CA TYR A 19 10.80 16.39 24.13
C TYR A 19 10.79 14.95 23.64
N THR A 20 9.66 14.26 23.63
CA THR A 20 9.51 13.16 22.70
C THR A 20 9.52 13.78 21.31
N HIS A 21 10.69 14.14 20.81
CA HIS A 21 10.91 14.16 19.38
C HIS A 21 10.37 12.83 18.88
N ASP A 22 9.43 12.92 17.95
CA ASP A 22 8.97 11.77 17.24
C ASP A 22 10.21 10.96 16.85
N VAL A 23 10.52 9.94 17.63
CA VAL A 23 11.44 8.91 17.22
C VAL A 23 10.62 8.16 16.18
N PHE A 24 10.56 8.72 14.98
CA PHE A 24 10.07 8.04 13.81
C PHE A 24 11.03 6.89 13.53
N ALA A 25 10.97 5.88 14.39
CA ALA A 25 11.62 4.60 14.11
C ALA A 25 11.01 3.98 12.85
N TRP A 26 9.81 4.46 12.47
CA TRP A 26 9.06 3.97 11.35
C TRP A 26 8.28 5.13 10.71
N ASN A 27 8.64 5.54 9.50
CA ASN A 27 7.90 6.53 8.74
C ASN A 27 7.14 5.78 7.63
N ASP A 28 5.83 5.65 7.79
CA ASP A 28 4.91 4.99 6.87
C ASP A 28 5.13 5.42 5.40
N LYS A 29 5.31 6.72 5.15
CA LYS A 29 5.52 7.27 3.80
C LYS A 29 6.89 6.99 3.19
N VAL A 30 7.88 6.63 4.00
CA VAL A 30 9.25 6.41 3.55
C VAL A 30 9.60 4.93 3.63
N THR A 31 9.34 4.29 4.76
CA THR A 31 9.81 2.93 5.03
C THR A 31 9.23 1.92 4.05
N HIS A 32 7.91 1.80 3.94
CA HIS A 32 7.27 0.86 3.01
C HIS A 32 7.56 1.18 1.54
N ALA A 33 7.61 2.47 1.20
CA ALA A 33 7.98 2.89 -0.14
C ALA A 33 9.41 2.48 -0.50
N ASP A 34 10.36 2.65 0.40
CA ASP A 34 11.77 2.31 0.18
C ASP A 34 11.98 0.79 0.20
N MET A 35 11.29 0.05 1.08
CA MET A 35 11.33 -1.42 1.11
C MET A 35 10.77 -2.00 -0.19
N SER A 36 9.64 -1.53 -0.67
CA SER A 36 9.03 -1.96 -1.94
C SER A 36 9.94 -1.64 -3.14
N GLU A 37 10.56 -0.45 -3.19
CA GLU A 37 11.53 -0.13 -4.24
C GLU A 37 12.75 -1.04 -4.15
N TYR A 38 13.31 -1.26 -2.96
CA TYR A 38 14.45 -2.13 -2.75
C TYR A 38 14.15 -3.58 -3.16
N ALA A 39 12.97 -4.10 -2.79
CA ALA A 39 12.53 -5.43 -3.17
C ALA A 39 12.41 -5.56 -4.70
N ALA A 40 11.83 -4.58 -5.38
CA ALA A 40 11.74 -4.55 -6.83
C ALA A 40 13.12 -4.54 -7.50
N GLN A 41 14.05 -3.70 -7.02
CA GLN A 41 15.43 -3.60 -7.51
C GLN A 41 16.24 -4.89 -7.28
N ASN A 42 15.86 -5.71 -6.31
CA ASN A 42 16.53 -6.98 -6.01
C ASN A 42 15.76 -8.21 -6.52
N SER A 43 14.74 -8.01 -7.33
CA SER A 43 13.94 -9.06 -7.97
C SER A 43 14.24 -9.17 -9.47
N VAL A 44 13.58 -10.13 -10.11
CA VAL A 44 13.61 -10.31 -11.58
C VAL A 44 12.99 -9.13 -12.37
N LEU A 45 12.38 -8.16 -11.68
CA LEU A 45 11.89 -6.93 -12.31
C LEU A 45 13.05 -5.98 -12.68
N ASP A 46 14.17 -6.06 -11.95
CA ASP A 46 15.37 -5.32 -12.32
C ASP A 46 16.12 -6.03 -13.44
N LYS A 47 16.43 -5.30 -14.51
CA LYS A 47 17.12 -5.84 -15.70
C LYS A 47 18.52 -6.38 -15.44
N SER A 48 19.15 -6.04 -14.34
CA SER A 48 20.42 -6.64 -13.90
C SER A 48 20.23 -8.01 -13.24
N LYS A 49 19.01 -8.37 -12.87
CA LYS A 49 18.64 -9.61 -12.19
C LYS A 49 17.82 -10.55 -13.08
N GLY A 50 17.18 -10.03 -14.11
CA GLY A 50 16.35 -10.81 -15.03
C GLY A 50 15.79 -9.99 -16.18
N ASP A 51 15.22 -10.68 -17.15
CA ASP A 51 14.68 -10.09 -18.37
C ASP A 51 13.14 -9.97 -18.37
N TYR A 52 12.50 -10.08 -17.20
CA TYR A 52 11.04 -10.17 -17.11
C TYR A 52 10.35 -8.96 -17.75
N LEU A 53 10.71 -7.75 -17.35
CA LEU A 53 10.10 -6.53 -17.90
C LEU A 53 10.51 -6.28 -19.36
N SER A 54 11.74 -6.57 -19.73
CA SER A 54 12.19 -6.41 -21.12
C SER A 54 11.50 -7.42 -22.05
N ASN A 55 11.20 -8.64 -21.61
CA ASN A 55 10.42 -9.62 -22.35
C ASN A 55 8.95 -9.19 -22.56
N LEU A 56 8.42 -8.33 -21.69
CA LEU A 56 7.13 -7.66 -21.88
C LEU A 56 7.22 -6.43 -22.80
N GLY A 57 8.41 -6.09 -23.29
CA GLY A 57 8.65 -4.92 -24.13
C GLY A 57 9.05 -3.66 -23.38
N PHE A 58 9.23 -3.74 -22.05
CA PHE A 58 9.62 -2.61 -21.19
C PHE A 58 11.15 -2.52 -21.10
N ILE A 59 11.77 -2.00 -22.15
CA ILE A 59 13.24 -1.95 -22.30
C ILE A 59 13.89 -1.11 -21.18
N GLY A 60 13.18 -0.11 -20.64
CA GLY A 60 13.58 0.68 -19.49
C GLY A 60 13.59 -0.09 -18.17
N GLY A 61 12.94 -1.28 -18.10
CA GLY A 61 12.82 -2.05 -16.89
C GLY A 61 12.05 -1.27 -15.81
N LEU A 62 12.61 -1.18 -14.59
CA LEU A 62 12.00 -0.40 -13.49
C LEU A 62 11.96 1.12 -13.76
N ASP A 63 12.72 1.62 -14.72
CA ASP A 63 12.69 3.03 -15.15
C ASP A 63 11.77 3.27 -16.36
N GLU A 64 11.12 2.23 -16.91
CA GLU A 64 10.06 2.40 -17.91
C GLU A 64 8.93 3.26 -17.34
N THR A 65 8.38 4.18 -18.16
CA THR A 65 7.35 5.11 -17.74
C THR A 65 5.98 4.73 -18.27
N PHE A 66 4.98 4.85 -17.40
CA PHE A 66 3.57 4.69 -17.75
C PHE A 66 2.77 5.88 -17.27
N LYS A 67 1.79 6.29 -18.07
CA LYS A 67 0.90 7.41 -17.77
C LYS A 67 -0.50 6.89 -17.42
N TRP A 68 -0.98 7.27 -16.24
CA TRP A 68 -2.38 7.13 -15.83
C TRP A 68 -2.89 8.48 -15.33
N SER A 69 -2.93 8.74 -14.02
CA SER A 69 -3.24 10.07 -13.45
C SER A 69 -2.07 11.07 -13.60
N SER A 70 -0.87 10.53 -13.72
CA SER A 70 0.38 11.23 -13.98
C SER A 70 1.35 10.27 -14.67
N GLU A 71 2.48 10.77 -15.17
CA GLU A 71 3.53 9.94 -15.76
C GLU A 71 4.56 9.59 -14.67
N LYS A 72 4.79 8.30 -14.44
CA LYS A 72 5.74 7.80 -13.45
C LYS A 72 6.43 6.53 -13.95
N THR A 73 7.63 6.28 -13.42
CA THR A 73 8.33 5.01 -13.65
C THR A 73 7.66 3.86 -12.92
N VAL A 74 7.92 2.62 -13.34
CA VAL A 74 7.45 1.41 -12.66
C VAL A 74 7.74 1.46 -11.16
N LYS A 75 8.99 1.77 -10.77
CA LYS A 75 9.38 1.87 -9.36
C LYS A 75 8.61 2.95 -8.60
N LYS A 76 8.30 4.09 -9.25
CA LYS A 76 7.49 5.14 -8.61
C LYS A 76 6.02 4.74 -8.45
N TRP A 77 5.48 3.94 -9.34
CA TRP A 77 4.13 3.40 -9.18
C TRP A 77 4.06 2.38 -8.04
N LEU A 78 5.07 1.50 -7.89
CA LEU A 78 5.19 0.59 -6.75
C LEU A 78 5.26 1.36 -5.42
N ARG A 79 6.14 2.36 -5.34
CA ARG A 79 6.26 3.24 -4.16
C ARG A 79 4.94 3.92 -3.80
N GLU A 80 4.24 4.46 -4.80
CA GLU A 80 2.96 5.13 -4.58
C GLU A 80 1.91 4.19 -4.01
N GLY A 81 1.82 2.96 -4.53
CA GLY A 81 0.92 1.95 -4.00
C GLY A 81 1.22 1.62 -2.54
N ALA A 82 2.49 1.43 -2.21
CA ALA A 82 2.90 1.16 -0.83
C ALA A 82 2.56 2.31 0.13
N ILE A 83 2.75 3.57 -0.29
CA ILE A 83 2.37 4.74 0.52
C ILE A 83 0.84 4.82 0.72
N LEU A 84 0.08 4.54 -0.34
CA LEU A 84 -1.37 4.75 -0.34
C LEU A 84 -2.14 3.65 0.39
N GLU A 85 -1.54 2.49 0.64
CA GLU A 85 -2.14 1.47 1.47
C GLU A 85 -2.32 1.97 2.91
N ASP A 86 -1.38 2.73 3.43
CA ASP A 86 -1.48 3.43 4.72
C ASP A 86 -2.25 4.76 4.66
N SER A 87 -2.76 5.14 3.50
CA SER A 87 -3.45 6.41 3.39
C SER A 87 -4.78 6.41 4.13
N GLY A 88 -5.08 7.52 4.77
CA GLY A 88 -6.33 7.76 5.47
C GLY A 88 -6.23 8.96 6.40
N ASN A 89 -7.35 9.63 6.62
CA ASN A 89 -7.47 10.67 7.62
C ASN A 89 -7.76 9.99 8.97
N TYR A 90 -6.98 10.30 10.01
CA TYR A 90 -7.16 9.73 11.36
C TYR A 90 -8.62 9.80 11.86
N TRP A 91 -9.30 10.92 11.64
CA TRP A 91 -10.70 11.09 12.07
C TRP A 91 -11.68 10.26 11.23
N GLU A 92 -11.43 10.13 9.96
CA GLU A 92 -12.22 9.28 9.06
C GLU A 92 -12.02 7.79 9.42
N ALA A 93 -10.80 7.42 9.73
CA ALA A 93 -10.45 6.08 10.20
C ALA A 93 -11.13 5.70 11.52
N VAL A 94 -11.30 6.64 12.44
CA VAL A 94 -11.98 6.41 13.72
C VAL A 94 -13.49 6.21 13.55
N VAL A 95 -14.09 6.80 12.51
CA VAL A 95 -15.55 6.76 12.29
C VAL A 95 -15.95 5.70 11.28
N ASN A 96 -15.20 5.58 10.18
CA ASN A 96 -15.57 4.77 9.02
C ASN A 96 -14.59 3.61 8.75
N GLY A 97 -13.51 3.50 9.52
CA GLY A 97 -12.39 2.63 9.23
C GLY A 97 -11.45 3.23 8.17
N ALA A 98 -10.23 2.74 8.14
CA ALA A 98 -9.23 3.06 7.12
C ALA A 98 -8.59 1.77 6.61
N ARG A 99 -7.94 1.84 5.45
CA ARG A 99 -7.26 0.70 4.85
C ARG A 99 -6.28 0.07 5.82
N TYR A 100 -5.47 0.87 6.51
CA TYR A 100 -4.46 0.39 7.48
C TYR A 100 -5.03 -0.40 8.67
N ASN A 101 -6.34 -0.33 8.95
CA ASN A 101 -6.95 -1.15 9.98
C ASN A 101 -7.04 -2.64 9.59
N ASN A 102 -6.82 -2.96 8.33
CA ASN A 102 -6.87 -4.31 7.77
C ASN A 102 -5.48 -4.89 7.48
N HIS A 103 -4.41 -4.27 8.00
CA HIS A 103 -3.03 -4.72 7.79
C HIS A 103 -2.60 -5.81 8.78
N PHE A 104 -3.35 -5.98 9.87
CA PHE A 104 -2.99 -6.92 10.91
C PHE A 104 -3.40 -8.37 10.56
N HIS A 105 -2.52 -9.31 10.87
CA HIS A 105 -2.81 -10.73 10.81
C HIS A 105 -2.22 -11.46 12.01
N ASP A 106 -3.06 -12.08 12.84
CA ASP A 106 -2.63 -12.95 13.93
C ASP A 106 -2.40 -14.38 13.40
N PRO A 107 -1.15 -14.85 13.26
CA PRO A 107 -0.86 -16.15 12.69
C PRO A 107 -1.31 -17.33 13.57
N LEU A 108 -1.73 -17.05 14.81
CA LEU A 108 -2.21 -18.07 15.75
C LEU A 108 -3.73 -18.28 15.70
N LYS A 109 -4.45 -17.47 14.89
CA LYS A 109 -5.91 -17.53 14.74
C LYS A 109 -6.31 -17.99 13.34
N ALA A 110 -7.56 -18.43 13.19
CA ALA A 110 -8.15 -18.66 11.87
C ALA A 110 -8.23 -17.32 11.11
N TRP A 111 -8.07 -17.34 9.81
CA TRP A 111 -7.98 -16.12 8.97
C TRP A 111 -9.14 -15.13 9.19
N SER A 112 -10.37 -15.64 9.34
CA SER A 112 -11.55 -14.80 9.60
C SER A 112 -11.62 -14.17 10.99
N SER A 113 -10.76 -14.60 11.92
CA SER A 113 -10.66 -14.09 13.29
C SER A 113 -9.28 -13.52 13.63
N ALA A 114 -8.37 -13.54 12.66
CA ALA A 114 -7.00 -13.04 12.78
C ALA A 114 -6.91 -11.52 12.59
N VAL A 115 -7.86 -10.77 13.13
CA VAL A 115 -8.12 -9.36 12.89
C VAL A 115 -7.81 -8.50 14.12
N LEU A 116 -7.71 -7.21 13.94
CA LEU A 116 -7.49 -6.21 15.00
C LEU A 116 -8.83 -5.81 15.65
N ASN A 117 -9.49 -6.74 16.35
CA ASN A 117 -10.83 -6.52 16.89
C ASN A 117 -10.87 -5.72 18.20
N ASP A 118 -9.79 -5.72 18.97
CA ASP A 118 -9.83 -5.22 20.35
C ASP A 118 -9.62 -3.69 20.48
N LEU A 119 -9.24 -3.03 19.39
CA LEU A 119 -8.85 -1.62 19.42
C LEU A 119 -9.74 -0.70 18.56
N VAL A 120 -10.63 -1.25 17.73
CA VAL A 120 -11.43 -0.45 16.80
C VAL A 120 -12.91 -0.82 16.88
N PRO A 121 -13.83 0.16 16.80
CA PRO A 121 -15.28 -0.06 16.96
C PRO A 121 -15.99 -0.57 15.68
N PHE A 122 -15.27 -0.88 14.62
CA PHE A 122 -15.81 -1.31 13.33
C PHE A 122 -15.20 -2.65 12.90
N SER A 123 -15.82 -3.29 11.92
CA SER A 123 -15.30 -4.53 11.35
C SER A 123 -13.99 -4.28 10.62
N THR A 124 -13.03 -5.17 10.84
CA THR A 124 -11.77 -5.23 10.11
C THR A 124 -11.58 -6.62 9.52
N GLU A 125 -10.78 -6.73 8.50
CA GLU A 125 -10.33 -8.01 7.96
C GLU A 125 -8.87 -8.26 8.30
N SER A 126 -8.48 -9.53 8.34
CA SER A 126 -7.05 -9.84 8.39
C SER A 126 -6.39 -9.48 7.05
N ALA A 127 -5.13 -9.08 7.07
CA ALA A 127 -4.40 -8.68 5.85
C ALA A 127 -4.50 -9.75 4.73
N ILE A 128 -4.52 -11.03 5.08
CA ILE A 128 -4.65 -12.14 4.12
C ILE A 128 -6.03 -12.17 3.44
N ILE A 129 -7.10 -11.81 4.14
CA ILE A 129 -8.45 -11.70 3.56
C ILE A 129 -8.56 -10.38 2.81
N TRP A 130 -8.17 -9.28 3.45
CA TRP A 130 -8.20 -7.94 2.90
C TRP A 130 -7.55 -7.86 1.51
N VAL A 131 -6.38 -8.46 1.33
CA VAL A 131 -5.68 -8.49 0.05
C VAL A 131 -6.48 -9.15 -1.08
N GLN A 132 -7.50 -9.92 -0.76
CA GLN A 132 -8.33 -10.68 -1.71
C GLN A 132 -9.75 -10.13 -1.83
N ASP A 133 -10.25 -9.35 -0.86
CA ASP A 133 -11.63 -8.85 -0.84
C ASP A 133 -11.79 -7.49 -1.54
N GLY A 134 -11.93 -7.53 -2.86
CA GLY A 134 -12.19 -6.34 -3.66
C GLY A 134 -13.53 -5.67 -3.36
N ASN A 135 -14.54 -6.41 -2.88
CA ASN A 135 -15.83 -5.83 -2.53
C ASN A 135 -15.70 -4.93 -1.32
N TYR A 136 -14.99 -5.39 -0.29
CA TYR A 136 -14.78 -4.59 0.90
C TYR A 136 -13.83 -3.42 0.61
N GLN A 137 -12.73 -3.65 -0.13
CA GLN A 137 -11.82 -2.57 -0.55
C GLN A 137 -12.52 -1.48 -1.36
N SER A 138 -13.49 -1.83 -2.22
CA SER A 138 -14.27 -0.87 -3.01
C SER A 138 -15.14 0.07 -2.17
N SER A 139 -15.36 -0.23 -0.89
CA SER A 139 -16.07 0.66 0.04
C SER A 139 -15.22 1.84 0.53
N PHE A 140 -13.92 1.80 0.30
CA PHE A 140 -13.00 2.87 0.67
C PHE A 140 -12.75 3.84 -0.51
N PRO A 141 -12.48 5.13 -0.23
CA PRO A 141 -12.28 6.14 -1.28
C PRO A 141 -11.17 5.82 -2.27
N GLU A 142 -10.12 5.10 -1.82
CA GLU A 142 -8.97 4.71 -2.63
C GLU A 142 -9.31 3.59 -3.63
N GLY A 143 -10.45 2.89 -3.42
CA GLY A 143 -10.97 1.87 -4.30
C GLY A 143 -10.37 0.48 -4.11
N ASP A 144 -10.64 -0.40 -5.06
CA ASP A 144 -10.24 -1.81 -5.05
C ASP A 144 -8.81 -1.99 -5.59
N TRP A 145 -7.90 -2.41 -4.71
CA TRP A 145 -6.51 -2.81 -5.00
C TRP A 145 -6.26 -4.25 -4.60
N SER A 146 -7.33 -5.07 -4.51
CA SER A 146 -7.21 -6.49 -4.22
C SER A 146 -6.37 -7.21 -5.26
N TRP A 147 -5.82 -8.36 -4.88
CA TRP A 147 -5.05 -9.22 -5.79
C TRP A 147 -5.81 -9.58 -7.06
N THR A 148 -7.12 -9.81 -6.95
CA THR A 148 -7.98 -10.10 -8.11
C THR A 148 -8.06 -8.90 -9.05
N LYS A 149 -8.22 -7.70 -8.52
CA LYS A 149 -8.31 -6.46 -9.30
C LYS A 149 -6.99 -6.11 -9.97
N VAL A 150 -5.89 -6.27 -9.28
CA VAL A 150 -4.55 -6.04 -9.84
C VAL A 150 -4.25 -6.99 -10.99
N ARG A 151 -4.66 -8.26 -10.88
CA ARG A 151 -4.54 -9.24 -11.98
C ARG A 151 -5.44 -8.88 -13.17
N GLU A 152 -6.63 -8.35 -12.93
CA GLU A 152 -7.51 -7.85 -13.99
C GLU A 152 -6.85 -6.67 -14.73
N TYR A 153 -6.28 -5.70 -14.03
CA TYR A 153 -5.54 -4.59 -14.66
C TYR A 153 -4.40 -5.11 -15.52
N TYR A 154 -3.62 -6.06 -15.01
CA TYR A 154 -2.54 -6.67 -15.79
C TYR A 154 -3.05 -7.40 -17.04
N TYR A 155 -4.15 -8.15 -16.92
CA TYR A 155 -4.76 -8.83 -18.06
C TYR A 155 -5.23 -7.82 -19.13
N ILE A 156 -5.88 -6.74 -18.73
CA ILE A 156 -6.31 -5.68 -19.65
C ILE A 156 -5.10 -5.00 -20.31
N ALA A 157 -4.07 -4.71 -19.53
CA ALA A 157 -2.84 -4.13 -20.05
C ALA A 157 -2.19 -4.97 -21.15
N LEU A 158 -2.21 -6.29 -21.01
CA LEU A 158 -1.64 -7.22 -22.01
C LEU A 158 -2.55 -7.41 -23.22
N THR A 159 -3.87 -7.52 -23.02
CA THR A 159 -4.80 -7.99 -24.04
C THR A 159 -5.65 -6.88 -24.66
N GLY A 160 -5.79 -5.74 -23.96
CA GLY A 160 -6.74 -4.68 -24.31
C GLY A 160 -8.21 -5.06 -24.02
N ARG A 161 -8.46 -6.20 -23.35
CA ARG A 161 -9.79 -6.73 -23.08
C ARG A 161 -10.01 -6.96 -21.59
N ASP A 162 -11.23 -6.77 -21.12
CA ASP A 162 -11.65 -7.18 -19.79
C ASP A 162 -11.86 -8.72 -19.69
N LEU A 163 -12.20 -9.20 -18.50
CA LEU A 163 -12.42 -10.64 -18.25
C LEU A 163 -13.65 -11.20 -18.97
N THR A 164 -14.55 -10.35 -19.48
CA THR A 164 -15.69 -10.77 -20.32
C THR A 164 -15.32 -10.89 -21.81
N GLY A 165 -14.11 -10.47 -22.19
CA GLY A 165 -13.63 -10.41 -23.57
C GLY A 165 -13.98 -9.11 -24.28
N THR A 166 -14.63 -8.16 -23.58
CA THR A 166 -14.95 -6.84 -24.13
C THR A 166 -13.69 -6.01 -24.31
N VAL A 167 -13.56 -5.36 -25.45
CA VAL A 167 -12.45 -4.45 -25.71
C VAL A 167 -12.61 -3.17 -24.91
N VAL A 168 -11.64 -2.86 -24.04
CA VAL A 168 -11.66 -1.70 -23.15
C VAL A 168 -10.41 -0.80 -23.28
N ALA A 169 -9.35 -1.29 -23.89
CA ALA A 169 -8.09 -0.57 -24.07
C ALA A 169 -7.42 -0.95 -25.41
N LEU A 170 -7.79 -0.27 -26.51
CA LEU A 170 -7.18 -0.52 -27.84
C LEU A 170 -5.88 0.27 -28.01
N ALA A 171 -5.87 1.53 -27.61
CA ALA A 171 -4.71 2.37 -27.76
C ALA A 171 -3.58 1.97 -26.79
N LYS A 172 -2.34 2.24 -27.19
CA LYS A 172 -1.19 2.01 -26.32
C LYS A 172 -1.32 2.81 -25.02
N GLU A 173 -1.76 4.04 -25.14
CA GLU A 173 -1.93 4.98 -24.02
C GLU A 173 -2.93 4.45 -22.97
N ASP A 174 -4.03 3.82 -23.39
CA ASP A 174 -5.00 3.20 -22.51
C ASP A 174 -4.38 2.01 -21.76
N ARG A 175 -3.63 1.18 -22.49
CA ARG A 175 -2.92 0.01 -21.93
C ARG A 175 -1.81 0.42 -20.97
N ASP A 176 -1.09 1.50 -21.26
CA ASP A 176 -0.10 2.09 -20.37
C ASP A 176 -0.75 2.51 -19.03
N GLY A 177 -1.97 3.04 -19.07
CA GLY A 177 -2.75 3.33 -17.88
C GLY A 177 -3.05 2.10 -17.02
N TYR A 178 -3.36 0.97 -17.63
CA TYR A 178 -3.57 -0.30 -16.93
C TYR A 178 -2.26 -0.91 -16.41
N PHE A 179 -1.14 -0.74 -17.09
CA PHE A 179 0.18 -1.10 -16.54
C PHE A 179 0.52 -0.26 -15.32
N ALA A 180 0.28 1.06 -15.35
CA ALA A 180 0.48 1.93 -14.19
C ALA A 180 -0.34 1.47 -12.98
N GLN A 181 -1.63 1.14 -13.19
CA GLN A 181 -2.51 0.60 -12.16
C GLN A 181 -2.04 -0.76 -11.64
N THR A 182 -1.53 -1.62 -12.51
CA THR A 182 -0.94 -2.90 -12.11
C THR A 182 0.23 -2.70 -11.15
N PHE A 183 1.19 -1.85 -11.51
CA PHE A 183 2.36 -1.62 -10.67
C PHE A 183 2.00 -0.89 -9.37
N ARG A 184 1.06 0.06 -9.41
CA ARG A 184 0.54 0.68 -8.19
C ARG A 184 -0.13 -0.36 -7.29
N GLY A 185 -0.99 -1.23 -7.84
CA GLY A 185 -1.63 -2.30 -7.10
C GLY A 185 -0.64 -3.29 -6.49
N LEU A 186 0.43 -3.64 -7.22
CA LEU A 186 1.52 -4.45 -6.65
C LEU A 186 2.19 -3.75 -5.46
N GLY A 187 2.35 -2.43 -5.49
CA GLY A 187 2.83 -1.66 -4.33
C GLY A 187 1.93 -1.81 -3.10
N HIS A 188 0.61 -1.75 -3.28
CA HIS A 188 -0.35 -2.04 -2.20
C HIS A 188 -0.16 -3.46 -1.63
N GLN A 189 0.03 -4.46 -2.50
CA GLN A 189 0.26 -5.85 -2.07
C GLN A 189 1.60 -6.01 -1.31
N MET A 190 2.65 -5.35 -1.79
CA MET A 190 3.98 -5.40 -1.15
C MET A 190 3.93 -4.82 0.25
N HIS A 191 3.24 -3.68 0.44
CA HIS A 191 3.02 -3.08 1.75
C HIS A 191 2.39 -4.08 2.74
N LEU A 192 1.29 -4.74 2.33
CA LEU A 192 0.62 -5.73 3.18
C LEU A 192 1.51 -6.91 3.56
N ILE A 193 2.45 -7.31 2.68
CA ILE A 193 3.42 -8.37 2.99
C ILE A 193 4.47 -7.88 3.99
N GLU A 194 4.79 -6.58 3.96
CA GLU A 194 5.78 -5.97 4.87
C GLU A 194 5.22 -5.83 6.30
N ASP A 195 3.90 -5.78 6.47
CA ASP A 195 3.20 -5.61 7.75
C ASP A 195 2.80 -6.95 8.43
N ILE A 196 2.85 -8.07 7.74
CA ILE A 196 2.59 -9.41 8.26
C ILE A 196 3.86 -10.01 8.87
#